data_ba006ea20da6ed9a93938f3187b39f50
#
_entry.id   ba006ea20da6ed9a93938f3187b39f50
#
_cell.length_a   1.000
_cell.length_b   1.000
_cell.length_c   1.000
_cell.angle_alpha   90.00
_cell.angle_beta   90.00
_cell.angle_gamma   90.00
#
_symmetry.space_group_name_H-M   'P 1'
#
loop_
_entity.id
_entity.type
_entity.pdbx_description
1 polymer ?
#
loop_
_entity_poly.entity_id
_entity_poly.type
_entity_poly.pdbx_seq_one_letter_code
_entity_poly.pdbx_strand_id
1 'polypeptide(L)'
;MTTKTTARFACCALLPLLLAAIPCNAAAPGKTEVSIAGEDFRINGQPTYAGRDWKGHRVEGLLMNTRLVQAIFDDVNPETAARWAYPDTKKWDAQRNVREFIAAMPQWKQHGLLAFTVNFQGGSPEGYSLRHPWNTGAFTPEGNLRPEFADRMRRVLDAADEQGMVVILGYFYFGQDQRLLDEAAVLRATDEATKWLLDGGWRNVLVEVDNETNVAAYDHNILRPDRVHELINRVRQTQRDGRRLLVGTSYGGGAVPRENVVRTSDFLLLHGNGVKDPARITEMVKQTRAVPGYRPMPILFNEDDHEGFDQPANNCAAAVAEHVSWGWFDFRRKGEGFDEGYQSPPVNWGISSDRKRSFFNYCAEITGAARTP
;
A
#
# COMPACT_ATOMS: atom_id res chain seq x y z
N MET A 1 -78.07 -14.43 -54.27
CA MET A 1 -77.84 -14.33 -52.82
C MET A 1 -76.33 -14.43 -52.62
N THR A 2 -75.69 -13.33 -52.49
CA THR A 2 -74.20 -13.18 -52.40
C THR A 2 -73.86 -12.80 -50.95
N THR A 3 -73.24 -13.69 -50.25
CA THR A 3 -72.74 -13.44 -48.89
C THR A 3 -71.34 -12.84 -48.97
N LYS A 4 -71.20 -11.60 -48.47
CA LYS A 4 -69.88 -10.90 -48.30
C LYS A 4 -69.27 -11.30 -46.98
N THR A 5 -68.09 -11.90 -47.04
CA THR A 5 -67.25 -12.20 -45.87
C THR A 5 -66.29 -11.06 -45.62
N THR A 6 -66.41 -10.40 -44.47
CA THR A 6 -65.52 -9.29 -44.06
C THR A 6 -64.34 -9.87 -43.26
N ALA A 7 -63.11 -9.72 -43.76
CA ALA A 7 -61.90 -10.09 -43.03
C ALA A 7 -61.52 -8.91 -42.10
N ARG A 8 -61.35 -9.21 -40.79
CA ARG A 8 -60.80 -8.27 -39.80
C ARG A 8 -59.28 -8.46 -39.71
N PHE A 9 -58.55 -7.41 -40.09
CA PHE A 9 -57.11 -7.34 -39.83
C PHE A 9 -56.89 -6.94 -38.37
N ALA A 10 -56.18 -7.77 -37.58
CA ALA A 10 -55.71 -7.44 -36.27
C ALA A 10 -54.32 -6.76 -36.39
N CYS A 11 -54.25 -5.49 -36.03
CA CYS A 11 -53.03 -4.73 -35.98
C CYS A 11 -52.28 -5.02 -34.67
N CYS A 12 -51.24 -5.84 -34.70
CA CYS A 12 -50.32 -6.03 -33.54
C CYS A 12 -49.42 -4.81 -33.41
N ALA A 13 -49.68 -3.96 -32.42
CA ALA A 13 -48.81 -2.89 -32.07
C ALA A 13 -47.60 -3.47 -31.27
N LEU A 14 -46.41 -3.44 -31.87
CA LEU A 14 -45.16 -3.70 -31.22
C LEU A 14 -44.78 -2.48 -30.34
N LEU A 15 -44.84 -2.64 -29.00
CA LEU A 15 -44.32 -1.68 -28.07
C LEU A 15 -42.79 -1.84 -28.04
N PRO A 16 -41.96 -0.79 -28.24
CA PRO A 16 -40.54 -0.87 -28.04
C PRO A 16 -40.25 -0.91 -26.53
N LEU A 17 -39.62 -1.97 -26.08
CA LEU A 17 -39.02 -2.06 -24.73
C LEU A 17 -37.84 -1.07 -24.70
N LEU A 18 -38.01 0.09 -24.07
CA LEU A 18 -36.91 0.95 -23.66
C LEU A 18 -36.20 0.26 -22.50
N LEU A 19 -35.05 -0.39 -22.78
CA LEU A 19 -34.09 -0.73 -21.74
C LEU A 19 -33.52 0.60 -21.20
N ALA A 20 -34.00 1.03 -20.06
CA ALA A 20 -33.35 2.08 -19.30
C ALA A 20 -32.00 1.54 -18.84
N ALA A 21 -30.92 2.07 -19.39
CA ALA A 21 -29.58 1.84 -18.86
C ALA A 21 -29.55 2.39 -17.42
N ILE A 22 -29.41 1.50 -16.47
CA ILE A 22 -29.16 1.88 -15.07
C ILE A 22 -27.82 2.60 -15.09
N PRO A 23 -27.73 3.88 -14.71
CA PRO A 23 -26.44 4.55 -14.61
C PRO A 23 -25.61 3.78 -13.57
N CYS A 24 -24.47 3.24 -14.00
CA CYS A 24 -23.45 2.76 -13.09
C CYS A 24 -23.01 3.98 -12.29
N ASN A 25 -23.49 4.13 -11.05
CA ASN A 25 -23.09 5.22 -10.16
C ASN A 25 -21.60 5.02 -9.89
N ALA A 26 -20.74 5.75 -10.62
CA ALA A 26 -19.34 5.88 -10.24
C ALA A 26 -19.31 6.46 -8.83
N ALA A 27 -18.49 5.89 -7.96
CA ALA A 27 -18.27 6.43 -6.62
C ALA A 27 -17.83 7.91 -6.74
N ALA A 28 -18.25 8.74 -5.80
CA ALA A 28 -17.78 10.11 -5.75
C ALA A 28 -16.24 10.13 -5.64
N PRO A 29 -15.53 11.04 -6.33
CA PRO A 29 -14.08 11.11 -6.23
C PRO A 29 -13.64 11.37 -4.79
N GLY A 30 -12.57 10.70 -4.35
CA GLY A 30 -11.97 10.91 -3.05
C GLY A 30 -11.60 12.38 -2.81
N LYS A 31 -11.58 12.78 -1.54
CA LYS A 31 -11.26 14.15 -1.08
C LYS A 31 -9.76 14.44 -1.15
N THR A 32 -8.95 13.41 -1.02
CA THR A 32 -7.48 13.46 -0.96
C THR A 32 -6.91 12.93 -2.26
N GLU A 33 -6.12 13.75 -2.94
CA GLU A 33 -5.43 13.36 -4.17
C GLU A 33 -3.92 13.44 -3.98
N VAL A 34 -3.22 12.33 -4.18
CA VAL A 34 -1.76 12.29 -4.25
C VAL A 34 -1.30 12.49 -5.69
N SER A 35 -0.30 13.33 -5.88
CA SER A 35 0.34 13.54 -7.18
C SER A 35 1.86 13.73 -7.01
N ILE A 36 2.58 13.71 -8.13
CA ILE A 36 4.03 13.82 -8.19
C ILE A 36 4.41 15.01 -9.08
N ALA A 37 5.36 15.81 -8.63
CA ALA A 37 5.96 16.89 -9.42
C ALA A 37 7.50 16.86 -9.25
N GLY A 38 8.22 16.32 -10.25
CA GLY A 38 9.64 16.05 -10.11
C GLY A 38 9.91 14.99 -9.04
N GLU A 39 10.72 15.33 -8.05
CA GLU A 39 11.02 14.45 -6.91
C GLU A 39 10.08 14.65 -5.71
N ASP A 40 9.06 15.52 -5.84
CA ASP A 40 8.16 15.89 -4.75
C ASP A 40 6.81 15.17 -4.83
N PHE A 41 6.33 14.69 -3.67
CA PHE A 41 4.93 14.33 -3.49
C PHE A 41 4.08 15.57 -3.18
N ARG A 42 2.86 15.55 -3.67
CA ARG A 42 1.84 16.58 -3.42
C ARG A 42 0.55 15.92 -2.93
N ILE A 43 -0.12 16.58 -2.02
CA ILE A 43 -1.48 16.23 -1.60
C ILE A 43 -2.38 17.41 -1.96
N ASN A 44 -3.45 17.16 -2.73
CA ASN A 44 -4.38 18.18 -3.21
C ASN A 44 -3.67 19.36 -3.91
N GLY A 45 -2.66 19.04 -4.72
CA GLY A 45 -1.87 20.01 -5.48
C GLY A 45 -0.82 20.78 -4.68
N GLN A 46 -0.80 20.68 -3.34
CA GLN A 46 0.20 21.32 -2.49
C GLN A 46 1.35 20.35 -2.17
N PRO A 47 2.61 20.80 -2.15
CA PRO A 47 3.70 19.94 -1.69
C PRO A 47 3.42 19.48 -0.25
N THR A 48 3.75 18.23 0.05
CA THR A 48 3.74 17.76 1.43
C THR A 48 4.71 18.60 2.27
N TYR A 49 4.40 18.86 3.52
CA TYR A 49 5.24 19.64 4.45
C TYR A 49 5.73 20.97 3.86
N ALA A 50 4.85 21.71 3.16
CA ALA A 50 5.17 22.95 2.45
C ALA A 50 6.00 23.94 3.30
N GLY A 51 7.12 24.42 2.74
CA GLY A 51 8.06 25.33 3.38
C GLY A 51 8.87 24.74 4.53
N ARG A 52 8.84 23.43 4.74
CA ARG A 52 9.54 22.80 5.87
C ARG A 52 11.00 22.45 5.52
N ASP A 53 11.91 22.90 6.36
CA ASP A 53 13.31 22.46 6.45
C ASP A 53 13.57 21.84 7.83
N TRP A 54 14.44 20.85 7.89
CA TRP A 54 14.93 20.23 9.11
C TRP A 54 16.45 20.07 9.08
N LYS A 55 17.13 20.67 10.05
CA LYS A 55 18.60 20.67 10.16
C LYS A 55 19.32 21.09 8.86
N GLY A 56 18.73 22.01 8.10
CA GLY A 56 19.28 22.50 6.82
C GLY A 56 18.95 21.60 5.61
N HIS A 57 18.11 20.59 5.78
CA HIS A 57 17.65 19.72 4.69
C HIS A 57 16.17 19.99 4.37
N ARG A 58 15.83 20.07 3.10
CA ARG A 58 14.48 20.27 2.61
C ARG A 58 13.61 19.06 2.92
N VAL A 59 12.53 19.25 3.68
CA VAL A 59 11.52 18.25 4.01
C VAL A 59 10.26 18.41 3.14
N GLU A 60 10.02 19.62 2.65
CA GLU A 60 8.93 19.86 1.68
C GLU A 60 9.01 18.88 0.52
N GLY A 61 7.89 18.27 0.14
CA GLY A 61 7.81 17.28 -0.93
C GLY A 61 8.08 15.84 -0.49
N LEU A 62 8.59 15.58 0.71
CA LEU A 62 8.79 14.23 1.22
C LEU A 62 7.46 13.62 1.70
N LEU A 63 7.41 12.30 1.80
CA LEU A 63 6.25 11.54 2.29
C LEU A 63 6.69 10.60 3.41
N MET A 64 6.70 11.11 4.66
CA MET A 64 7.02 10.28 5.83
C MET A 64 5.95 9.23 6.03
N ASN A 65 6.39 7.99 6.24
CA ASN A 65 5.49 6.84 6.23
C ASN A 65 5.87 5.79 7.27
N THR A 66 5.06 4.75 7.39
CA THR A 66 5.36 3.56 8.19
C THR A 66 4.69 2.34 7.56
N ARG A 67 5.28 1.17 7.78
CA ARG A 67 4.80 -0.08 7.24
C ARG A 67 3.75 -0.71 8.16
N LEU A 68 2.49 -0.71 7.74
CA LEU A 68 1.34 -1.18 8.53
C LEU A 68 0.53 -2.24 7.78
N VAL A 69 1.22 -3.17 7.12
CA VAL A 69 0.65 -4.10 6.13
C VAL A 69 -0.47 -4.99 6.67
N GLN A 70 -0.58 -5.13 7.99
CA GLN A 70 -1.56 -6.01 8.64
C GLN A 70 -2.92 -5.33 8.93
N ALA A 71 -3.17 -4.14 8.40
CA ALA A 71 -4.42 -3.41 8.66
C ALA A 71 -5.69 -4.23 8.33
N ILE A 72 -5.66 -4.99 7.24
CA ILE A 72 -6.77 -5.84 6.78
C ILE A 72 -6.55 -7.33 7.06
N PHE A 73 -5.56 -7.65 7.89
CA PHE A 73 -5.15 -9.01 8.19
C PHE A 73 -6.33 -9.93 8.55
N ASP A 74 -6.30 -11.10 7.96
CA ASP A 74 -7.08 -12.25 8.37
C ASP A 74 -6.37 -13.51 7.87
N ASP A 75 -6.39 -14.57 8.66
CA ASP A 75 -5.77 -15.83 8.28
C ASP A 75 -6.87 -16.87 8.01
N VAL A 76 -7.08 -17.17 6.74
CA VAL A 76 -8.10 -18.14 6.34
C VAL A 76 -7.63 -19.60 6.42
N ASN A 77 -6.37 -19.84 6.87
CA ASN A 77 -5.88 -21.18 7.17
C ASN A 77 -6.32 -21.62 8.59
N PRO A 78 -7.20 -22.61 8.75
CA PRO A 78 -7.70 -23.05 10.05
C PRO A 78 -6.59 -23.59 10.97
N GLU A 79 -5.48 -24.06 10.43
CA GLU A 79 -4.36 -24.61 11.21
C GLU A 79 -3.53 -23.50 11.90
N THR A 80 -3.58 -22.28 11.37
CA THR A 80 -2.79 -21.16 11.87
C THR A 80 -3.61 -20.01 12.43
N ALA A 81 -4.89 -19.90 12.09
CA ALA A 81 -5.77 -18.79 12.49
C ALA A 81 -5.84 -18.56 14.00
N ALA A 82 -5.76 -19.62 14.81
CA ALA A 82 -5.81 -19.51 16.28
C ALA A 82 -4.57 -18.81 16.88
N ARG A 83 -3.46 -18.68 16.15
CA ARG A 83 -2.22 -18.02 16.62
C ARG A 83 -2.41 -16.53 16.87
N TRP A 84 -3.35 -15.90 16.19
CA TRP A 84 -3.52 -14.45 16.14
C TRP A 84 -4.51 -13.92 17.18
N ALA A 85 -4.80 -14.71 18.22
CA ALA A 85 -5.78 -14.36 19.25
C ALA A 85 -5.37 -13.12 20.06
N TYR A 86 -6.29 -12.18 20.23
CA TYR A 86 -6.12 -11.04 21.12
C TYR A 86 -5.89 -11.48 22.57
N PRO A 87 -5.03 -10.80 23.32
CA PRO A 87 -4.68 -11.20 24.71
C PRO A 87 -5.88 -11.20 25.66
N ASP A 88 -6.85 -10.30 25.45
CA ASP A 88 -8.03 -10.12 26.29
C ASP A 88 -9.15 -11.11 25.97
N THR A 89 -9.52 -11.24 24.69
CA THR A 89 -10.66 -12.09 24.27
C THR A 89 -10.28 -13.53 23.97
N LYS A 90 -8.98 -13.83 23.83
CA LYS A 90 -8.44 -15.14 23.39
C LYS A 90 -8.97 -15.59 22.04
N LYS A 91 -9.41 -14.65 21.20
CA LYS A 91 -9.91 -14.88 19.84
C LYS A 91 -9.38 -13.82 18.90
N TRP A 92 -9.12 -14.20 17.65
CA TRP A 92 -8.87 -13.25 16.57
C TRP A 92 -10.20 -12.58 16.16
N ASP A 93 -10.14 -11.29 15.85
CA ASP A 93 -11.25 -10.50 15.31
C ASP A 93 -10.71 -9.53 14.25
N ALA A 94 -10.85 -9.90 12.97
CA ALA A 94 -10.39 -9.08 11.84
C ALA A 94 -11.16 -7.74 11.76
N GLN A 95 -12.41 -7.69 12.20
CA GLN A 95 -13.19 -6.45 12.22
C GLN A 95 -12.72 -5.51 13.33
N ARG A 96 -12.34 -6.04 14.49
CA ARG A 96 -11.70 -5.27 15.57
C ARG A 96 -10.37 -4.69 15.09
N ASN A 97 -9.55 -5.49 14.42
CA ASN A 97 -8.25 -5.07 13.90
C ASN A 97 -8.39 -3.83 12.99
N VAL A 98 -9.32 -3.86 12.04
CA VAL A 98 -9.59 -2.71 11.15
C VAL A 98 -10.14 -1.51 11.91
N ARG A 99 -11.06 -1.71 12.87
CA ARG A 99 -11.60 -0.59 13.66
C ARG A 99 -10.52 0.10 14.47
N GLU A 100 -9.65 -0.65 15.13
CA GLU A 100 -8.55 -0.12 15.94
C GLU A 100 -7.49 0.56 15.06
N PHE A 101 -7.20 0.01 13.88
CA PHE A 101 -6.34 0.65 12.89
C PHE A 101 -6.86 2.03 12.48
N ILE A 102 -8.11 2.11 12.06
CA ILE A 102 -8.75 3.35 11.64
C ILE A 102 -8.76 4.38 12.79
N ALA A 103 -9.06 3.94 14.00
CA ALA A 103 -9.09 4.80 15.18
C ALA A 103 -7.72 5.40 15.54
N ALA A 104 -6.62 4.77 15.14
CA ALA A 104 -5.25 5.25 15.41
C ALA A 104 -4.75 6.29 14.38
N MET A 105 -5.31 6.34 13.17
CA MET A 105 -4.86 7.23 12.09
C MET A 105 -4.76 8.71 12.50
N PRO A 106 -5.75 9.31 13.21
CA PRO A 106 -5.66 10.72 13.62
C PRO A 106 -4.43 11.01 14.48
N GLN A 107 -4.06 10.09 15.38
CA GLN A 107 -2.88 10.23 16.24
C GLN A 107 -1.59 10.19 15.40
N TRP A 108 -1.49 9.28 14.43
CA TRP A 108 -0.32 9.23 13.55
C TRP A 108 -0.17 10.51 12.74
N LYS A 109 -1.27 11.00 12.17
CA LYS A 109 -1.27 12.25 11.41
C LYS A 109 -0.85 13.45 12.25
N GLN A 110 -1.31 13.53 13.51
CA GLN A 110 -0.90 14.59 14.45
C GLN A 110 0.62 14.64 14.65
N HIS A 111 1.32 13.50 14.52
CA HIS A 111 2.77 13.42 14.57
C HIS A 111 3.45 13.64 13.20
N GLY A 112 2.70 14.09 12.19
CA GLY A 112 3.24 14.41 10.88
C GLY A 112 3.36 13.23 9.92
N LEU A 113 2.88 12.03 10.28
CA LEU A 113 2.82 10.90 9.36
C LEU A 113 1.75 11.14 8.30
N LEU A 114 2.14 11.16 7.01
CA LEU A 114 1.20 11.38 5.91
C LEU A 114 0.92 10.14 5.08
N ALA A 115 1.67 9.06 5.25
CA ALA A 115 1.44 7.83 4.51
C ALA A 115 1.68 6.57 5.35
N PHE A 116 1.11 5.48 4.90
CA PHE A 116 1.39 4.13 5.44
C PHE A 116 1.23 3.06 4.36
N THR A 117 1.94 1.94 4.51
CA THR A 117 1.83 0.79 3.61
C THR A 117 0.82 -0.21 4.14
N VAL A 118 -0.11 -0.66 3.29
CA VAL A 118 -1.08 -1.74 3.53
C VAL A 118 -1.08 -2.68 2.34
N ASN A 119 -1.20 -3.99 2.54
CA ASN A 119 -1.13 -4.96 1.45
C ASN A 119 -2.41 -5.78 1.30
N PHE A 120 -2.75 -6.15 0.06
CA PHE A 120 -3.75 -7.17 -0.24
C PHE A 120 -3.26 -8.58 0.12
N GLN A 121 -2.01 -8.91 -0.19
CA GLN A 121 -1.36 -10.07 0.40
C GLN A 121 -0.53 -9.59 1.59
N GLY A 122 -0.99 -9.91 2.80
CA GLY A 122 -0.34 -9.47 4.03
C GLY A 122 1.10 -9.99 4.13
N GLY A 123 1.98 -9.18 4.70
CA GLY A 123 3.36 -9.52 4.98
C GLY A 123 3.50 -10.62 6.05
N SER A 124 4.73 -10.94 6.42
CA SER A 124 4.97 -11.89 7.50
C SER A 124 4.42 -11.36 8.84
N PRO A 125 3.43 -12.03 9.44
CA PRO A 125 2.87 -11.63 10.73
C PRO A 125 3.81 -11.86 11.92
N GLU A 126 4.92 -12.55 11.69
CA GLU A 126 5.96 -12.79 12.72
C GLU A 126 7.20 -11.90 12.50
N GLY A 127 7.09 -10.85 11.66
CA GLY A 127 8.22 -10.03 11.24
C GLY A 127 8.97 -10.68 10.09
N TYR A 128 10.17 -11.17 10.34
CA TYR A 128 10.95 -11.95 9.35
C TYR A 128 10.64 -13.43 9.49
N SER A 129 10.10 -14.05 8.43
CA SER A 129 9.77 -15.48 8.41
C SER A 129 10.30 -16.16 7.15
N LEU A 130 10.90 -17.33 7.35
CA LEU A 130 11.36 -18.20 6.25
C LEU A 130 10.23 -19.08 5.68
N ARG A 131 9.15 -19.25 6.44
CA ARG A 131 7.99 -20.07 6.08
C ARG A 131 6.71 -19.29 6.32
N HIS A 132 5.75 -19.44 5.42
CA HIS A 132 4.48 -18.73 5.43
C HIS A 132 3.31 -19.74 5.40
N PRO A 133 3.06 -20.48 6.51
CA PRO A 133 1.97 -21.48 6.54
C PRO A 133 0.58 -20.84 6.58
N TRP A 134 0.48 -19.59 7.03
CA TRP A 134 -0.78 -18.82 7.02
C TRP A 134 -1.21 -18.44 5.62
N ASN A 135 -2.51 -18.14 5.48
CA ASN A 135 -3.09 -17.64 4.23
C ASN A 135 -3.78 -16.29 4.50
N THR A 136 -3.04 -15.21 4.23
CA THR A 136 -3.45 -13.83 4.51
C THR A 136 -3.74 -13.03 3.24
N GLY A 137 -3.91 -13.73 2.11
CA GLY A 137 -4.14 -13.12 0.81
C GLY A 137 -5.58 -12.69 0.58
N ALA A 138 -5.77 -11.46 0.10
CA ALA A 138 -7.07 -10.95 -0.33
C ALA A 138 -7.53 -11.53 -1.67
N PHE A 139 -6.74 -12.38 -2.31
CA PHE A 139 -7.11 -13.00 -3.59
C PHE A 139 -7.51 -14.46 -3.43
N THR A 140 -8.48 -14.90 -4.23
CA THR A 140 -8.76 -16.32 -4.41
C THR A 140 -7.62 -16.98 -5.19
N PRO A 141 -7.53 -18.32 -5.23
CA PRO A 141 -6.53 -18.99 -6.06
C PRO A 141 -6.58 -18.57 -7.54
N GLU A 142 -7.74 -18.22 -8.07
CA GLU A 142 -7.94 -17.77 -9.45
C GLU A 142 -7.60 -16.28 -9.64
N GLY A 143 -7.29 -15.53 -8.57
CA GLY A 143 -6.92 -14.12 -8.63
C GLY A 143 -8.07 -13.13 -8.50
N ASN A 144 -9.27 -13.56 -8.06
CA ASN A 144 -10.36 -12.63 -7.78
C ASN A 144 -10.21 -12.03 -6.37
N LEU A 145 -10.63 -10.77 -6.17
CA LEU A 145 -10.67 -10.18 -4.84
C LEU A 145 -11.71 -10.86 -3.95
N ARG A 146 -11.31 -11.21 -2.73
CA ARG A 146 -12.21 -11.73 -1.69
C ARG A 146 -13.04 -10.59 -1.11
N PRO A 147 -14.38 -10.67 -1.12
CA PRO A 147 -15.24 -9.55 -0.71
C PRO A 147 -14.98 -9.05 0.71
N GLU A 148 -14.68 -9.93 1.66
CA GLU A 148 -14.40 -9.59 3.06
C GLU A 148 -13.08 -8.82 3.24
N PHE A 149 -12.06 -9.10 2.42
CA PHE A 149 -10.82 -8.34 2.40
C PHE A 149 -11.02 -7.00 1.68
N ALA A 150 -11.74 -7.00 0.57
CA ALA A 150 -12.07 -5.78 -0.17
C ALA A 150 -12.87 -4.80 0.70
N ASP A 151 -13.85 -5.28 1.50
CA ASP A 151 -14.60 -4.43 2.42
C ASP A 151 -13.70 -3.81 3.50
N ARG A 152 -12.80 -4.60 4.10
CA ARG A 152 -11.84 -4.08 5.08
C ARG A 152 -10.91 -3.03 4.46
N MET A 153 -10.40 -3.29 3.25
CA MET A 153 -9.53 -2.34 2.53
C MET A 153 -10.29 -1.06 2.18
N ARG A 154 -11.53 -1.16 1.71
CA ARG A 154 -12.39 0.00 1.44
C ARG A 154 -12.48 0.91 2.66
N ARG A 155 -12.76 0.36 3.83
CA ARG A 155 -12.86 1.12 5.08
C ARG A 155 -11.55 1.80 5.47
N VAL A 156 -10.41 1.15 5.24
CA VAL A 156 -9.09 1.75 5.45
C VAL A 156 -8.85 2.90 4.49
N LEU A 157 -9.15 2.71 3.20
CA LEU A 157 -8.98 3.75 2.16
C LEU A 157 -9.90 4.96 2.41
N ASP A 158 -11.16 4.71 2.74
CA ASP A 158 -12.13 5.77 3.06
C ASP A 158 -11.66 6.60 4.27
N ALA A 159 -11.18 5.94 5.33
CA ALA A 159 -10.68 6.62 6.51
C ALA A 159 -9.39 7.40 6.24
N ALA A 160 -8.47 6.86 5.43
CA ALA A 160 -7.26 7.57 5.01
C ALA A 160 -7.59 8.81 4.16
N ASP A 161 -8.54 8.69 3.25
CA ASP A 161 -9.05 9.80 2.42
C ASP A 161 -9.62 10.93 3.30
N GLU A 162 -10.47 10.59 4.28
CA GLU A 162 -11.02 11.55 5.25
C GLU A 162 -9.92 12.24 6.08
N GLN A 163 -8.86 11.53 6.42
CA GLN A 163 -7.73 12.07 7.17
C GLN A 163 -6.72 12.84 6.31
N GLY A 164 -6.83 12.85 4.97
CA GLY A 164 -5.82 13.44 4.09
C GLY A 164 -4.50 12.68 4.11
N MET A 165 -4.55 11.34 4.27
CA MET A 165 -3.39 10.47 4.28
C MET A 165 -3.30 9.67 2.98
N VAL A 166 -2.08 9.31 2.60
CA VAL A 166 -1.76 8.49 1.41
C VAL A 166 -1.58 7.04 1.82
N VAL A 167 -2.15 6.13 1.03
CA VAL A 167 -1.98 4.69 1.21
C VAL A 167 -1.04 4.15 0.15
N ILE A 168 0.09 3.56 0.57
CA ILE A 168 0.96 2.76 -0.28
C ILE A 168 0.37 1.34 -0.24
N LEU A 169 -0.28 0.95 -1.33
CA LEU A 169 -1.05 -0.29 -1.36
C LEU A 169 -0.28 -1.38 -2.11
N GLY A 170 0.19 -2.39 -1.36
CA GLY A 170 0.89 -3.54 -1.90
C GLY A 170 -0.09 -4.60 -2.44
N TYR A 171 0.19 -5.14 -3.65
CA TYR A 171 -0.64 -6.20 -4.21
C TYR A 171 -0.14 -7.56 -3.78
N PHE A 172 1.13 -7.89 -4.08
CA PHE A 172 1.69 -9.21 -3.84
C PHE A 172 2.78 -9.22 -2.78
N TYR A 173 2.90 -10.37 -2.12
CA TYR A 173 3.93 -10.62 -1.11
C TYR A 173 4.49 -12.03 -1.28
N PHE A 174 5.82 -12.16 -1.23
CA PHE A 174 6.49 -13.46 -1.28
C PHE A 174 6.01 -14.38 -0.16
N GLY A 175 5.85 -15.67 -0.44
CA GLY A 175 5.27 -16.62 0.52
C GLY A 175 3.73 -16.59 0.59
N GLN A 176 3.06 -15.67 -0.15
CA GLN A 176 1.62 -15.66 -0.36
C GLN A 176 1.25 -15.80 -1.84
N ASP A 177 2.15 -15.49 -2.77
CA ASP A 177 1.94 -15.68 -4.21
C ASP A 177 1.70 -17.16 -4.58
N GLN A 178 2.23 -18.11 -3.81
CA GLN A 178 1.97 -19.55 -3.92
C GLN A 178 0.48 -19.94 -3.76
N ARG A 179 -0.34 -19.01 -3.27
CA ARG A 179 -1.79 -19.21 -3.16
C ARG A 179 -2.54 -18.95 -4.47
N LEU A 180 -1.85 -18.35 -5.46
CA LEU A 180 -2.37 -18.16 -6.81
C LEU A 180 -2.04 -19.37 -7.68
N LEU A 181 -2.97 -19.80 -8.52
CA LEU A 181 -2.85 -21.03 -9.29
C LEU A 181 -1.73 -20.97 -10.34
N ASP A 182 -1.61 -19.83 -11.01
CA ASP A 182 -0.72 -19.64 -12.15
C ASP A 182 -0.48 -18.15 -12.44
N GLU A 183 0.33 -17.86 -13.45
CA GLU A 183 0.60 -16.51 -13.91
C GLU A 183 -0.69 -15.79 -14.39
N ALA A 184 -1.65 -16.51 -14.95
CA ALA A 184 -2.92 -15.90 -15.37
C ALA A 184 -3.73 -15.42 -14.16
N ALA A 185 -3.65 -16.10 -13.03
CA ALA A 185 -4.23 -15.67 -11.77
C ALA A 185 -3.54 -14.43 -11.21
N VAL A 186 -2.21 -14.32 -11.31
CA VAL A 186 -1.44 -13.09 -10.95
C VAL A 186 -1.89 -11.91 -11.80
N LEU A 187 -2.00 -12.09 -13.12
CA LEU A 187 -2.47 -11.05 -14.04
C LEU A 187 -3.90 -10.62 -13.72
N ARG A 188 -4.80 -11.57 -13.44
CA ARG A 188 -6.18 -11.27 -13.05
C ARG A 188 -6.23 -10.52 -11.71
N ALA A 189 -5.48 -10.94 -10.71
CA ALA A 189 -5.41 -10.26 -9.42
C ALA A 189 -4.93 -8.81 -9.57
N THR A 190 -3.96 -8.58 -10.45
CA THR A 190 -3.49 -7.22 -10.79
C THR A 190 -4.61 -6.38 -11.40
N ASP A 191 -5.35 -6.94 -12.37
CA ASP A 191 -6.47 -6.23 -13.02
C ASP A 191 -7.61 -5.95 -12.05
N GLU A 192 -8.02 -6.96 -11.27
CA GLU A 192 -9.09 -6.84 -10.29
C GLU A 192 -8.77 -5.76 -9.24
N ALA A 193 -7.57 -5.80 -8.65
CA ALA A 193 -7.16 -4.79 -7.68
C ALA A 193 -7.12 -3.39 -8.30
N THR A 194 -6.54 -3.25 -9.50
CA THR A 194 -6.40 -1.96 -10.18
C THR A 194 -7.75 -1.37 -10.56
N LYS A 195 -8.65 -2.18 -11.14
CA LYS A 195 -10.01 -1.76 -11.49
C LYS A 195 -10.82 -1.40 -10.27
N TRP A 196 -10.76 -2.24 -9.22
CA TRP A 196 -11.46 -2.00 -7.97
C TRP A 196 -11.05 -0.66 -7.32
N LEU A 197 -9.76 -0.32 -7.32
CA LEU A 197 -9.26 0.97 -6.83
C LEU A 197 -9.76 2.14 -7.68
N LEU A 198 -9.72 2.01 -9.00
CA LEU A 198 -10.20 3.04 -9.92
C LEU A 198 -11.72 3.25 -9.81
N ASP A 199 -12.49 2.16 -9.72
CA ASP A 199 -13.95 2.19 -9.59
C ASP A 199 -14.40 2.76 -8.25
N GLY A 200 -13.62 2.53 -7.17
CA GLY A 200 -13.84 3.09 -5.85
C GLY A 200 -13.56 4.59 -5.74
N GLY A 201 -12.93 5.20 -6.76
CA GLY A 201 -12.73 6.64 -6.83
C GLY A 201 -11.60 7.20 -5.95
N TRP A 202 -10.87 6.36 -5.20
CA TRP A 202 -9.77 6.83 -4.34
C TRP A 202 -8.63 7.43 -5.17
N ARG A 203 -8.14 8.60 -4.74
CA ARG A 203 -7.05 9.34 -5.38
C ARG A 203 -5.80 9.45 -4.50
N ASN A 204 -5.87 8.95 -3.28
CA ASN A 204 -4.80 8.97 -2.27
C ASN A 204 -4.01 7.66 -2.23
N VAL A 205 -3.92 6.93 -3.34
CA VAL A 205 -3.27 5.61 -3.41
C VAL A 205 -2.04 5.65 -4.31
N LEU A 206 -0.93 5.13 -3.77
CA LEU A 206 0.27 4.72 -4.50
C LEU A 206 0.31 3.20 -4.53
N VAL A 207 0.54 2.58 -5.68
CA VAL A 207 0.57 1.11 -5.81
C VAL A 207 2.00 0.60 -5.71
N GLU A 208 2.22 -0.35 -4.81
CA GLU A 208 3.37 -1.25 -4.80
C GLU A 208 2.94 -2.58 -5.40
N VAL A 209 3.42 -2.92 -6.62
CA VAL A 209 2.95 -4.13 -7.30
C VAL A 209 3.28 -5.37 -6.49
N ASP A 210 4.51 -5.49 -6.02
CA ASP A 210 4.94 -6.56 -5.13
C ASP A 210 6.00 -6.07 -4.14
N ASN A 211 6.06 -6.75 -3.01
CA ASN A 211 7.04 -6.49 -1.98
C ASN A 211 8.32 -7.26 -2.27
N GLU A 212 9.44 -6.53 -2.40
CA GLU A 212 10.78 -7.13 -2.52
C GLU A 212 10.91 -8.13 -3.68
N THR A 213 10.63 -7.68 -4.90
CA THR A 213 10.62 -8.50 -6.13
C THR A 213 11.85 -9.41 -6.29
N ASN A 214 13.00 -9.07 -5.69
CA ASN A 214 14.25 -9.84 -5.77
C ASN A 214 14.37 -10.95 -4.71
N VAL A 215 13.41 -11.14 -3.84
CA VAL A 215 13.39 -12.26 -2.89
C VAL A 215 13.14 -13.57 -3.63
N ALA A 216 13.99 -14.57 -3.37
CA ALA A 216 13.95 -15.85 -4.06
C ALA A 216 12.67 -16.68 -3.81
N ALA A 217 11.88 -16.31 -2.79
CA ALA A 217 10.69 -17.04 -2.38
C ALA A 217 9.45 -16.80 -3.26
N TYR A 218 9.51 -15.96 -4.28
CA TYR A 218 8.46 -15.86 -5.29
C TYR A 218 8.44 -17.07 -6.20
N ASP A 219 7.28 -17.71 -6.37
CA ASP A 219 7.11 -18.84 -7.29
C ASP A 219 6.81 -18.37 -8.72
N HIS A 220 6.02 -17.31 -8.88
CA HIS A 220 5.63 -16.79 -10.18
C HIS A 220 6.71 -15.89 -10.78
N ASN A 221 7.23 -16.26 -11.95
CA ASN A 221 8.31 -15.52 -12.62
C ASN A 221 7.96 -14.06 -12.95
N ILE A 222 6.68 -13.76 -13.18
CA ILE A 222 6.22 -12.40 -13.49
C ILE A 222 6.39 -11.43 -12.30
N LEU A 223 6.51 -11.93 -11.05
CA LEU A 223 6.78 -11.16 -9.84
C LEU A 223 8.28 -10.95 -9.60
N ARG A 224 9.16 -11.55 -10.42
CA ARG A 224 10.61 -11.47 -10.25
C ARG A 224 11.21 -10.26 -10.98
N PRO A 225 12.44 -9.82 -10.61
CA PRO A 225 13.07 -8.61 -11.12
C PRO A 225 13.12 -8.48 -12.64
N ASP A 226 13.23 -9.59 -13.34
CA ASP A 226 13.33 -9.58 -14.81
C ASP A 226 12.01 -9.21 -15.50
N ARG A 227 10.85 -9.47 -14.83
CA ARG A 227 9.52 -9.36 -15.42
C ARG A 227 8.54 -8.46 -14.70
N VAL A 228 8.78 -8.09 -13.44
CA VAL A 228 7.83 -7.28 -12.62
C VAL A 228 7.42 -5.98 -13.31
N HIS A 229 8.26 -5.41 -14.16
CA HIS A 229 7.94 -4.23 -14.95
C HIS A 229 6.75 -4.43 -15.90
N GLU A 230 6.41 -5.67 -16.28
CA GLU A 230 5.22 -6.01 -17.06
C GLU A 230 3.94 -5.69 -16.25
N LEU A 231 3.95 -6.02 -14.95
CA LEU A 231 2.84 -5.71 -14.04
C LEU A 231 2.75 -4.20 -13.75
N ILE A 232 3.90 -3.52 -13.57
CA ILE A 232 3.91 -2.04 -13.44
C ILE A 232 3.26 -1.41 -14.67
N ASN A 233 3.64 -1.84 -15.88
CA ASN A 233 3.04 -1.33 -17.12
C ASN A 233 1.55 -1.65 -17.21
N ARG A 234 1.12 -2.84 -16.77
CA ARG A 234 -0.29 -3.25 -16.75
C ARG A 234 -1.14 -2.33 -15.88
N VAL A 235 -0.68 -2.00 -14.66
CA VAL A 235 -1.34 -1.02 -13.78
C VAL A 235 -1.38 0.36 -14.43
N ARG A 236 -0.26 0.85 -15.01
CA ARG A 236 -0.17 2.16 -15.66
C ARG A 236 -1.08 2.31 -16.86
N GLN A 237 -1.29 1.25 -17.63
CA GLN A 237 -2.14 1.24 -18.83
C GLN A 237 -3.63 1.15 -18.50
N THR A 238 -3.97 0.67 -17.28
CA THR A 238 -5.37 0.60 -16.84
C THR A 238 -5.83 1.99 -16.43
N GLN A 239 -6.88 2.47 -17.13
CA GLN A 239 -7.42 3.80 -16.89
C GLN A 239 -8.94 3.76 -16.70
N ARG A 240 -9.44 4.72 -15.92
CA ARG A 240 -10.85 5.00 -15.72
C ARG A 240 -11.07 6.51 -15.77
N ASP A 241 -11.93 6.99 -16.68
CA ASP A 241 -12.25 8.41 -16.85
C ASP A 241 -10.99 9.30 -16.99
N GLY A 242 -10.00 8.83 -17.78
CA GLY A 242 -8.71 9.51 -17.99
C GLY A 242 -7.74 9.44 -16.81
N ARG A 243 -8.09 8.76 -15.73
CA ARG A 243 -7.26 8.59 -14.54
C ARG A 243 -6.61 7.21 -14.51
N ARG A 244 -5.36 7.15 -14.05
CA ARG A 244 -4.62 5.94 -13.74
C ARG A 244 -4.03 6.02 -12.32
N LEU A 245 -3.57 4.90 -11.82
CA LEU A 245 -2.83 4.85 -10.55
C LEU A 245 -1.34 5.16 -10.77
N LEU A 246 -0.71 5.75 -9.75
CA LEU A 246 0.73 5.86 -9.64
C LEU A 246 1.28 4.55 -9.09
N VAL A 247 2.34 4.02 -9.72
CA VAL A 247 2.81 2.65 -9.43
C VAL A 247 4.32 2.51 -9.45
N GLY A 248 4.83 1.68 -8.54
CA GLY A 248 6.20 1.21 -8.45
C GLY A 248 6.24 -0.20 -7.86
N THR A 249 7.43 -0.64 -7.50
CA THR A 249 7.69 -1.89 -6.77
C THR A 249 8.96 -1.75 -5.95
N SER A 250 9.13 -2.57 -4.90
CA SER A 250 10.30 -2.54 -4.05
C SER A 250 11.28 -3.68 -4.32
N TYR A 251 12.49 -3.48 -3.80
CA TYR A 251 13.55 -4.49 -3.69
C TYR A 251 13.90 -4.70 -2.23
N GLY A 252 14.36 -5.90 -1.89
CA GLY A 252 14.77 -6.25 -0.53
C GLY A 252 15.86 -5.37 0.05
N GLY A 253 15.98 -5.36 1.36
CA GLY A 253 16.82 -4.47 2.12
C GLY A 253 18.25 -4.33 1.58
N GLY A 254 18.71 -3.08 1.44
CA GLY A 254 20.05 -2.76 0.91
C GLY A 254 20.22 -2.90 -0.60
N ALA A 255 19.21 -3.34 -1.35
CA ALA A 255 19.27 -3.52 -2.80
C ALA A 255 18.88 -2.24 -3.56
N VAL A 256 19.29 -2.16 -4.82
CA VAL A 256 19.02 -1.07 -5.76
C VAL A 256 18.16 -1.61 -6.91
N PRO A 257 17.13 -0.88 -7.35
CA PRO A 257 16.23 -1.34 -8.41
C PRO A 257 16.95 -1.45 -9.75
N ARG A 258 16.50 -2.39 -10.60
CA ARG A 258 17.03 -2.58 -11.95
C ARG A 258 16.44 -1.55 -12.93
N GLU A 259 17.13 -1.38 -14.08
CA GLU A 259 16.76 -0.44 -15.14
C GLU A 259 15.31 -0.58 -15.60
N ASN A 260 14.80 -1.80 -15.81
CA ASN A 260 13.43 -2.05 -16.26
C ASN A 260 12.39 -1.51 -15.27
N VAL A 261 12.63 -1.61 -13.97
CA VAL A 261 11.77 -1.04 -12.92
C VAL A 261 11.90 0.49 -12.89
N VAL A 262 13.13 1.03 -12.93
CA VAL A 262 13.38 2.47 -12.91
C VAL A 262 12.70 3.17 -14.09
N ARG A 263 12.74 2.58 -15.29
CA ARG A 263 12.11 3.15 -16.51
C ARG A 263 10.60 3.15 -16.46
N THR A 264 9.99 2.18 -15.79
CA THR A 264 8.53 1.97 -15.83
C THR A 264 7.80 2.57 -14.63
N SER A 265 8.46 2.76 -13.50
CA SER A 265 7.85 3.26 -12.27
C SER A 265 7.55 4.76 -12.31
N ASP A 266 6.54 5.19 -11.56
CA ASP A 266 6.24 6.60 -11.31
C ASP A 266 7.00 7.16 -10.11
N PHE A 267 7.36 6.31 -9.15
CA PHE A 267 8.19 6.55 -7.99
C PHE A 267 8.96 5.27 -7.66
N LEU A 268 10.05 5.38 -6.92
CA LEU A 268 10.88 4.22 -6.57
C LEU A 268 10.77 3.89 -5.10
N LEU A 269 10.61 2.60 -4.79
CA LEU A 269 10.56 2.07 -3.44
C LEU A 269 11.89 1.38 -3.11
N LEU A 270 12.45 1.73 -1.97
CA LEU A 270 13.66 1.12 -1.42
C LEU A 270 13.36 0.57 -0.02
N HIS A 271 14.11 -0.45 0.38
CA HIS A 271 14.08 -0.98 1.74
C HIS A 271 15.44 -0.82 2.42
N GLY A 272 15.41 -0.31 3.65
CA GLY A 272 16.58 -0.15 4.51
C GLY A 272 16.81 -1.32 5.46
N ASN A 273 15.97 -2.37 5.39
CA ASN A 273 16.03 -3.51 6.29
C ASN A 273 17.43 -4.11 6.39
N GLY A 274 17.94 -4.25 7.61
CA GLY A 274 19.27 -4.78 7.86
C GLY A 274 20.44 -3.85 7.52
N VAL A 275 20.19 -2.65 7.00
CA VAL A 275 21.21 -1.65 6.73
C VAL A 275 21.61 -0.95 8.04
N LYS A 276 22.74 -1.32 8.59
CA LYS A 276 23.21 -0.82 9.90
C LYS A 276 23.96 0.51 9.84
N ASP A 277 24.57 0.81 8.70
CA ASP A 277 25.33 2.04 8.49
C ASP A 277 24.51 3.04 7.68
N PRO A 278 24.11 4.19 8.23
CA PRO A 278 23.38 5.23 7.51
C PRO A 278 24.07 5.73 6.23
N ALA A 279 25.41 5.64 6.14
CA ALA A 279 26.13 5.98 4.91
C ALA A 279 25.71 5.06 3.73
N ARG A 280 25.28 3.82 4.01
CA ARG A 280 24.77 2.93 2.98
C ARG A 280 23.42 3.40 2.42
N ILE A 281 22.57 4.03 3.23
CA ILE A 281 21.29 4.64 2.76
C ILE A 281 21.61 5.72 1.73
N THR A 282 22.54 6.64 2.04
CA THR A 282 23.02 7.65 1.09
C THR A 282 23.56 7.02 -0.21
N GLU A 283 24.35 5.97 -0.09
CA GLU A 283 24.93 5.28 -1.24
C GLU A 283 23.85 4.59 -2.10
N MET A 284 22.84 3.95 -1.49
CA MET A 284 21.70 3.35 -2.21
C MET A 284 20.96 4.40 -3.03
N VAL A 285 20.71 5.58 -2.47
CA VAL A 285 20.05 6.69 -3.19
C VAL A 285 20.87 7.13 -4.39
N LYS A 286 22.18 7.34 -4.22
CA LYS A 286 23.09 7.71 -5.31
C LYS A 286 23.15 6.64 -6.40
N GLN A 287 23.27 5.38 -6.02
CA GLN A 287 23.24 4.25 -6.96
C GLN A 287 21.92 4.18 -7.71
N THR A 288 20.78 4.39 -7.03
CA THR A 288 19.45 4.40 -7.64
C THR A 288 19.33 5.51 -8.69
N ARG A 289 19.80 6.72 -8.37
CA ARG A 289 19.83 7.85 -9.32
C ARG A 289 20.79 7.62 -10.49
N ALA A 290 21.79 6.77 -10.33
CA ALA A 290 22.75 6.40 -11.38
C ALA A 290 22.26 5.24 -12.29
N VAL A 291 21.13 4.58 -11.97
CA VAL A 291 20.60 3.50 -12.81
C VAL A 291 20.19 4.05 -14.17
N PRO A 292 20.56 3.40 -15.29
CA PRO A 292 20.16 3.85 -16.62
C PRO A 292 18.66 4.05 -16.76
N GLY A 293 18.23 5.18 -17.31
CA GLY A 293 16.82 5.52 -17.44
C GLY A 293 16.18 6.19 -16.22
N TYR A 294 16.95 6.46 -15.17
CA TYR A 294 16.47 7.31 -14.10
C TYR A 294 16.10 8.70 -14.64
N ARG A 295 15.03 9.25 -14.13
CA ARG A 295 14.59 10.62 -14.31
C ARG A 295 14.20 11.18 -12.94
N PRO A 296 14.21 12.51 -12.73
CA PRO A 296 13.74 13.08 -11.47
C PRO A 296 12.34 12.56 -11.12
N MET A 297 12.26 11.75 -10.06
CA MET A 297 11.05 11.18 -9.51
C MET A 297 11.24 10.87 -8.03
N PRO A 298 10.17 10.80 -7.23
CA PRO A 298 10.32 10.50 -5.81
C PRO A 298 10.98 9.14 -5.59
N ILE A 299 11.91 9.11 -4.64
CA ILE A 299 12.43 7.90 -4.02
C ILE A 299 11.88 7.84 -2.60
N LEU A 300 11.45 6.67 -2.17
CA LEU A 300 10.81 6.48 -0.89
C LEU A 300 11.26 5.15 -0.28
N PHE A 301 11.86 5.22 0.90
CA PHE A 301 11.98 4.03 1.75
C PHE A 301 10.62 3.79 2.39
N ASN A 302 9.97 2.67 2.10
CA ASN A 302 8.69 2.28 2.71
C ASN A 302 8.83 1.13 3.70
N GLU A 303 10.06 0.65 3.91
CA GLU A 303 10.39 -0.37 4.88
C GLU A 303 11.85 -0.25 5.34
N ASP A 304 12.06 0.09 6.62
CA ASP A 304 13.39 0.12 7.24
C ASP A 304 13.24 -0.22 8.72
N ASP A 305 13.91 -1.29 9.17
CA ASP A 305 13.87 -1.78 10.55
C ASP A 305 14.85 -1.05 11.48
N HIS A 306 15.46 0.03 10.99
CA HIS A 306 16.41 0.79 11.77
C HIS A 306 15.71 1.63 12.85
N GLU A 307 16.26 1.57 14.04
CA GLU A 307 15.91 2.39 15.20
C GLU A 307 17.09 3.31 15.55
N GLY A 308 17.06 3.98 16.67
CA GLY A 308 18.13 4.90 17.07
C GLY A 308 17.82 6.34 16.65
N PHE A 309 16.56 6.69 16.75
CA PHE A 309 16.05 8.04 16.44
C PHE A 309 16.65 9.15 17.35
N ASP A 310 17.23 8.77 18.48
CA ASP A 310 17.98 9.62 19.39
C ASP A 310 19.45 9.86 18.95
N GLN A 311 19.93 9.06 17.99
CA GLN A 311 21.29 9.19 17.49
C GLN A 311 21.37 10.30 16.42
N PRO A 312 22.48 11.07 16.38
CA PRO A 312 22.65 12.14 15.40
C PRO A 312 22.74 11.62 13.95
N ALA A 313 23.20 10.38 13.76
CA ALA A 313 23.26 9.69 12.48
C ALA A 313 22.38 8.44 12.55
N ASN A 314 21.36 8.39 11.71
CA ASN A 314 20.45 7.25 11.55
C ASN A 314 19.94 7.19 10.11
N ASN A 315 19.33 6.07 9.72
CA ASN A 315 18.88 5.86 8.34
C ASN A 315 17.85 6.90 7.87
N CYS A 316 16.93 7.31 8.74
CA CYS A 316 15.94 8.33 8.41
C CYS A 316 16.61 9.68 8.12
N ALA A 317 17.56 10.11 8.97
CA ALA A 317 18.30 11.35 8.76
C ALA A 317 19.11 11.31 7.45
N ALA A 318 19.73 10.17 7.13
CA ALA A 318 20.47 9.98 5.89
C ALA A 318 19.56 10.06 4.65
N ALA A 319 18.36 9.48 4.70
CA ALA A 319 17.37 9.57 3.63
C ALA A 319 16.89 11.02 3.44
N VAL A 320 16.52 11.72 4.51
CA VAL A 320 16.07 13.12 4.47
C VAL A 320 17.17 14.04 3.91
N ALA A 321 18.44 13.81 4.26
CA ALA A 321 19.57 14.56 3.75
C ALA A 321 19.74 14.44 2.22
N GLU A 322 19.35 13.31 1.64
CA GLU A 322 19.32 13.07 0.20
C GLU A 322 17.97 13.46 -0.46
N HIS A 323 17.09 14.14 0.25
CA HIS A 323 15.73 14.49 -0.19
C HIS A 323 14.94 13.25 -0.61
N VAL A 324 14.91 12.24 0.25
CA VAL A 324 14.20 10.96 0.06
C VAL A 324 13.28 10.71 1.23
N SER A 325 12.06 10.29 0.93
CA SER A 325 11.05 9.91 1.91
C SER A 325 11.47 8.66 2.68
N TRP A 326 11.09 8.57 3.94
CA TRP A 326 11.48 7.44 4.77
C TRP A 326 10.30 6.87 5.57
N GLY A 327 10.30 5.54 5.77
CA GLY A 327 9.26 4.80 6.47
C GLY A 327 9.80 3.70 7.36
N TRP A 328 9.22 3.66 8.56
CA TRP A 328 9.63 2.73 9.59
C TRP A 328 8.89 1.40 9.47
N PHE A 329 9.66 0.29 9.69
CA PHE A 329 9.18 -1.07 9.82
C PHE A 329 9.39 -1.56 11.25
N ASP A 330 8.31 -1.94 11.93
CA ASP A 330 8.34 -2.42 13.30
C ASP A 330 7.59 -3.74 13.44
N PHE A 331 8.24 -4.72 14.05
CA PHE A 331 7.66 -6.03 14.33
C PHE A 331 7.90 -6.43 15.78
N ARG A 332 7.04 -7.28 16.30
CA ARG A 332 7.17 -7.81 17.68
C ARG A 332 8.32 -8.79 17.73
N ARG A 333 9.31 -8.50 18.57
CA ARG A 333 10.47 -9.36 18.79
C ARG A 333 10.13 -10.44 19.81
N LYS A 334 10.94 -11.50 19.83
CA LYS A 334 10.76 -12.59 20.81
C LYS A 334 10.81 -12.04 22.24
N GLY A 335 9.75 -12.32 23.00
CA GLY A 335 9.60 -11.89 24.40
C GLY A 335 8.93 -10.53 24.60
N GLU A 336 8.63 -9.79 23.53
CA GLU A 336 7.88 -8.53 23.60
C GLU A 336 6.37 -8.77 23.76
N GLY A 337 5.68 -7.79 24.37
CA GLY A 337 4.25 -7.83 24.64
C GLY A 337 3.39 -7.29 23.47
N PHE A 338 2.08 -7.23 23.72
CA PHE A 338 1.07 -6.78 22.77
C PHE A 338 1.26 -5.32 22.31
N ASP A 339 1.91 -4.48 23.13
CA ASP A 339 2.13 -3.07 22.81
C ASP A 339 3.19 -2.82 21.75
N GLU A 340 4.01 -3.82 21.45
CA GLU A 340 5.08 -3.74 20.46
C GLU A 340 4.67 -4.32 19.11
N GLY A 341 5.34 -3.84 18.04
CA GLY A 341 5.29 -4.40 16.69
C GLY A 341 4.03 -4.07 15.91
N TYR A 342 4.15 -3.24 14.89
CA TYR A 342 3.07 -2.96 13.94
C TYR A 342 2.88 -4.05 12.88
N GLN A 343 3.87 -4.92 12.69
CA GLN A 343 3.80 -6.03 11.73
C GLN A 343 3.16 -7.31 12.31
N SER A 344 3.01 -7.42 13.63
CA SER A 344 2.74 -8.69 14.30
C SER A 344 1.34 -8.76 14.90
N PRO A 345 0.35 -9.36 14.22
CA PRO A 345 -1.00 -9.54 14.75
C PRO A 345 -1.03 -10.41 16.02
N PRO A 346 -1.98 -10.15 16.94
CA PRO A 346 -2.83 -8.98 16.97
C PRO A 346 -2.00 -7.72 17.25
N VAL A 347 -2.35 -6.60 16.62
CA VAL A 347 -1.58 -5.36 16.70
C VAL A 347 -2.26 -4.36 17.65
N ASN A 348 -1.48 -3.77 18.55
CA ASN A 348 -1.86 -2.52 19.18
C ASN A 348 -1.47 -1.38 18.27
N TRP A 349 -2.45 -0.78 17.58
CA TRP A 349 -2.24 0.26 16.58
C TRP A 349 -1.93 1.63 17.17
N GLY A 350 -2.10 1.82 18.49
CA GLY A 350 -1.74 3.05 19.18
C GLY A 350 -0.22 3.26 19.29
N ILE A 351 0.17 4.46 19.68
CA ILE A 351 1.56 4.81 20.03
C ILE A 351 1.82 4.34 21.47
N SER A 352 1.84 3.03 21.67
CA SER A 352 1.70 2.37 22.98
C SER A 352 3.03 2.03 23.66
N SER A 353 4.15 2.00 22.92
CA SER A 353 5.46 1.63 23.45
C SER A 353 6.48 2.76 23.33
N ASP A 354 7.61 2.65 24.04
CA ASP A 354 8.70 3.62 23.95
C ASP A 354 9.29 3.69 22.56
N ARG A 355 9.43 2.55 21.90
CA ARG A 355 9.94 2.47 20.53
C ARG A 355 9.00 3.19 19.55
N LYS A 356 7.70 2.97 19.65
CA LYS A 356 6.69 3.68 18.86
C LYS A 356 6.70 5.19 19.15
N ARG A 357 6.73 5.58 20.42
CA ARG A 357 6.83 7.00 20.82
C ARG A 357 8.09 7.66 20.26
N SER A 358 9.23 6.97 20.31
CA SER A 358 10.48 7.48 19.76
C SER A 358 10.36 7.79 18.25
N PHE A 359 9.80 6.85 17.46
CA PHE A 359 9.57 7.06 16.03
C PHE A 359 8.62 8.24 15.76
N PHE A 360 7.46 8.28 16.41
CA PHE A 360 6.47 9.32 16.14
C PHE A 360 6.93 10.70 16.60
N ASN A 361 7.66 10.80 17.72
CA ASN A 361 8.28 12.06 18.15
C ASN A 361 9.34 12.53 17.15
N TYR A 362 10.11 11.61 16.58
CA TYR A 362 11.11 11.93 15.58
C TYR A 362 10.47 12.36 14.24
N CYS A 363 9.41 11.70 13.83
CA CYS A 363 8.60 12.12 12.68
C CYS A 363 8.03 13.53 12.88
N ALA A 364 7.48 13.83 14.06
CA ALA A 364 6.99 15.17 14.39
C ALA A 364 8.09 16.24 14.38
N GLU A 365 9.31 15.90 14.86
CA GLU A 365 10.46 16.80 14.79
C GLU A 365 10.83 17.13 13.35
N ILE A 366 10.95 16.12 12.49
CA ILE A 366 11.32 16.29 11.08
C ILE A 366 10.26 17.13 10.36
N THR A 367 8.99 16.76 10.50
CA THR A 367 7.88 17.35 9.74
C THR A 367 7.40 18.71 10.28
N GLY A 368 7.82 19.07 11.50
CA GLY A 368 7.34 20.28 12.19
C GLY A 368 5.94 20.13 12.77
N ALA A 369 5.42 18.92 12.89
CA ALA A 369 4.16 18.65 13.56
C ALA A 369 4.24 18.90 15.07
N ALA A 370 3.11 19.16 15.70
CA ALA A 370 3.06 19.36 17.16
C ALA A 370 3.41 18.05 17.87
N ARG A 371 4.33 18.13 18.83
CA ARG A 371 4.58 17.00 19.74
C ARG A 371 3.45 16.89 20.73
N THR A 372 2.92 15.70 20.92
CA THR A 372 2.05 15.43 22.08
C THR A 372 2.96 15.23 23.30
N PRO A 373 2.64 15.85 24.46
CA PRO A 373 3.42 15.72 25.67
C PRO A 373 3.52 14.29 26.17
#